data_3ce5cb8b615d6e09d005cc367139398a
#
_entry.id   3ce5cb8b615d6e09d005cc367139398a
#
_cell.length_a   1.000
_cell.length_b   1.000
_cell.length_c   1.000
_cell.angle_alpha   90.00
_cell.angle_beta   90.00
_cell.angle_gamma   90.00
#
_symmetry.space_group_name_H-M   'P 1'
#
loop_
_entity.id
_entity.type
_entity.pdbx_description
1 polymer ?
#
loop_
_entity_poly.entity_id
_entity_poly.type
_entity_poly.pdbx_seq_one_letter_code
_entity_poly.pdbx_strand_id
1 'polypeptide(L)'
;LSKFVLDASTLLAFVKEEPGVDTMPAESEIISFSVISSVNLAEAHSKLVMKGIPANDAWEAIMAPIGEVADFNPHHAKRAGGLILQTRHLGLSLGDRACLALAIELGVPVYTADRVWSQLDLGIPIHVIR
;
A
#
# COMPACT_ATOMS: atom_id res chain seq x y z
N LEU A 1 -3.85 -19.37 1.32
CA LEU A 1 -4.19 -17.96 1.29
C LEU A 1 -3.55 -17.27 2.48
N SER A 2 -2.83 -16.20 2.23
CA SER A 2 -2.06 -15.50 3.26
C SER A 2 -2.12 -13.99 3.04
N LYS A 3 -1.68 -13.26 4.05
CA LYS A 3 -1.70 -11.79 4.03
C LYS A 3 -0.81 -11.23 2.93
N PHE A 4 -1.19 -10.06 2.46
CA PHE A 4 -0.39 -9.24 1.54
C PHE A 4 -0.65 -7.77 1.86
N VAL A 5 0.31 -6.93 1.50
CA VAL A 5 0.24 -5.49 1.79
C VAL A 5 -0.17 -4.74 0.54
N LEU A 6 -1.03 -3.75 0.71
CA LEU A 6 -1.39 -2.79 -0.33
C LEU A 6 -0.71 -1.45 -0.03
N ASP A 7 -0.19 -0.78 -1.06
CA ASP A 7 0.16 0.63 -0.95
C ASP A 7 -1.07 1.50 -1.26
N ALA A 8 -0.92 2.83 -1.15
CA ALA A 8 -2.02 3.75 -1.43
C ALA A 8 -2.50 3.65 -2.89
N SER A 9 -1.57 3.43 -3.83
CA SER A 9 -1.90 3.38 -5.26
C SER A 9 -2.77 2.18 -5.61
N THR A 10 -2.52 1.03 -5.02
CA THR A 10 -3.33 -0.18 -5.29
C THR A 10 -4.68 -0.12 -4.60
N LEU A 11 -4.76 0.44 -3.40
CA LEU A 11 -6.05 0.66 -2.76
C LEU A 11 -6.92 1.60 -3.61
N LEU A 12 -6.34 2.70 -4.09
CA LEU A 12 -7.06 3.65 -4.96
C LEU A 12 -7.44 3.01 -6.29
N ALA A 13 -6.55 2.21 -6.89
CA ALA A 13 -6.86 1.51 -8.13
C ALA A 13 -8.04 0.57 -7.96
N PHE A 14 -8.10 -0.14 -6.85
CA PHE A 14 -9.21 -1.06 -6.56
C PHE A 14 -10.52 -0.30 -6.37
N VAL A 15 -10.52 0.76 -5.56
CA VAL A 15 -11.72 1.55 -5.26
C VAL A 15 -12.25 2.27 -6.50
N LYS A 16 -11.35 2.76 -7.36
CA LYS A 16 -11.69 3.52 -8.57
C LYS A 16 -11.77 2.67 -9.82
N GLU A 17 -11.57 1.37 -9.70
CA GLU A 17 -11.57 0.43 -10.83
C GLU A 17 -10.60 0.85 -11.94
N GLU A 18 -9.39 1.23 -11.56
CA GLU A 18 -8.34 1.66 -12.48
C GLU A 18 -7.63 0.48 -13.16
N PRO A 19 -6.88 0.73 -14.26
CA PRO A 19 -6.15 -0.31 -14.96
C PRO A 19 -5.21 -1.09 -14.04
N GLY A 20 -5.13 -2.41 -14.23
CA GLY A 20 -4.28 -3.30 -13.45
C GLY A 20 -5.00 -4.00 -12.31
N VAL A 21 -6.20 -3.55 -11.95
CA VAL A 21 -6.94 -4.13 -10.83
C VAL A 21 -7.29 -5.60 -11.04
N ASP A 22 -7.41 -6.03 -12.29
CA ASP A 22 -7.66 -7.42 -12.66
C ASP A 22 -6.45 -8.34 -12.37
N THR A 23 -5.27 -7.79 -12.13
CA THR A 23 -4.08 -8.56 -11.73
C THR A 23 -3.90 -8.66 -10.22
N MET A 24 -4.74 -7.97 -9.47
CA MET A 24 -4.77 -8.05 -8.01
C MET A 24 -5.50 -9.34 -7.55
N PRO A 25 -5.35 -9.73 -6.28
CA PRO A 25 -6.17 -10.81 -5.73
C PRO A 25 -7.67 -10.51 -5.86
N ALA A 26 -8.49 -11.55 -5.85
CA ALA A 26 -9.94 -11.39 -5.90
C ALA A 26 -10.46 -10.54 -4.75
N GLU A 27 -11.59 -9.87 -4.94
CA GLU A 27 -12.19 -9.00 -3.92
C GLU A 27 -12.34 -9.69 -2.56
N SER A 28 -12.79 -10.94 -2.55
CA SER A 28 -12.94 -11.72 -1.31
C SER A 28 -11.60 -11.92 -0.59
N GLU A 29 -10.52 -12.07 -1.33
CA GLU A 29 -9.16 -12.20 -0.76
C GLU A 29 -8.66 -10.86 -0.24
N ILE A 30 -8.95 -9.76 -0.93
CA ILE A 30 -8.58 -8.43 -0.49
C ILE A 30 -9.26 -8.13 0.85
N ILE A 31 -10.55 -8.39 0.97
CA ILE A 31 -11.30 -8.17 2.20
C ILE A 31 -10.76 -9.01 3.35
N SER A 32 -10.38 -10.26 3.07
CA SER A 32 -9.94 -11.19 4.11
C SER A 32 -8.48 -11.03 4.52
N PHE A 33 -7.59 -10.68 3.58
CA PHE A 33 -6.14 -10.82 3.77
C PHE A 33 -5.33 -9.57 3.52
N SER A 34 -5.91 -8.50 2.97
CA SER A 34 -5.14 -7.29 2.73
C SER A 34 -4.78 -6.58 4.04
N VAL A 35 -3.56 -6.04 4.07
CA VAL A 35 -3.08 -5.21 5.17
C VAL A 35 -2.57 -3.90 4.58
N ILE A 36 -2.89 -2.80 5.21
CA ILE A 36 -2.36 -1.49 4.82
C ILE A 36 -1.78 -0.76 6.02
N SER A 37 -0.66 -0.08 5.82
CA SER A 37 -0.12 0.82 6.83
C SER A 37 -1.07 2.00 7.04
N SER A 38 -1.23 2.45 8.28
CA SER A 38 -2.01 3.66 8.59
C SER A 38 -1.51 4.90 7.84
N VAL A 39 -0.21 4.95 7.50
CA VAL A 39 0.36 6.04 6.68
C VAL A 39 -0.23 5.99 5.27
N ASN A 40 -0.24 4.82 4.65
CA ASN A 40 -0.76 4.68 3.28
C ASN A 40 -2.27 4.83 3.21
N LEU A 41 -2.96 4.44 4.26
CA LEU A 41 -4.39 4.69 4.40
C LEU A 41 -4.68 6.20 4.41
N ALA A 42 -3.92 6.97 5.18
CA ALA A 42 -4.05 8.42 5.21
C ALA A 42 -3.76 9.05 3.85
N GLU A 43 -2.73 8.56 3.14
CA GLU A 43 -2.42 9.03 1.79
C GLU A 43 -3.59 8.80 0.81
N ALA A 44 -4.14 7.59 0.82
CA ALA A 44 -5.26 7.26 -0.06
C ALA A 44 -6.49 8.12 0.26
N HIS A 45 -6.79 8.29 1.54
CA HIS A 45 -7.88 9.15 1.99
C HIS A 45 -7.69 10.58 1.49
N SER A 46 -6.50 11.15 1.72
CA SER A 46 -6.18 12.51 1.30
C SER A 46 -6.39 12.73 -0.19
N LYS A 47 -6.01 11.76 -1.02
CA LYS A 47 -6.15 11.88 -2.48
C LYS A 47 -7.61 11.93 -2.91
N LEU A 48 -8.49 11.18 -2.26
CA LEU A 48 -9.92 11.23 -2.56
C LEU A 48 -10.54 12.57 -2.11
N VAL A 49 -10.15 13.03 -0.94
CA VAL A 49 -10.62 14.33 -0.42
C VAL A 49 -10.17 15.48 -1.33
N MET A 50 -8.92 15.44 -1.79
CA MET A 50 -8.38 16.44 -2.72
C MET A 50 -9.14 16.48 -4.06
N LYS A 51 -9.77 15.40 -4.46
CA LYS A 51 -10.60 15.33 -5.66
C LYS A 51 -12.04 15.78 -5.45
N GLY A 52 -12.36 16.25 -4.24
CA GLY A 52 -13.67 16.80 -3.93
C GLY A 52 -14.66 15.82 -3.32
N ILE A 53 -14.25 14.59 -3.01
CA ILE A 53 -15.11 13.63 -2.31
C ILE A 53 -15.21 14.03 -0.85
N PRO A 54 -16.43 14.14 -0.27
CA PRO A 54 -16.56 14.46 1.14
C PRO A 54 -15.77 13.49 2.02
N ALA A 55 -15.10 14.00 3.04
CA ALA A 55 -14.14 13.23 3.83
C ALA A 55 -14.70 11.93 4.41
N ASN A 56 -15.95 11.96 4.92
CA ASN A 56 -16.56 10.76 5.48
C ASN A 56 -16.90 9.73 4.41
N ASP A 57 -17.37 10.16 3.24
CA ASP A 57 -17.68 9.27 2.12
C ASP A 57 -16.40 8.63 1.59
N ALA A 58 -15.34 9.41 1.47
CA ALA A 58 -14.03 8.91 1.05
C ALA A 58 -13.50 7.88 2.04
N TRP A 59 -13.65 8.13 3.34
CA TRP A 59 -13.23 7.21 4.38
C TRP A 59 -13.95 5.86 4.29
N GLU A 60 -15.27 5.89 4.16
CA GLU A 60 -16.07 4.67 4.02
C GLU A 60 -15.65 3.87 2.78
N ALA A 61 -15.43 4.55 1.67
CA ALA A 61 -15.05 3.89 0.41
C ALA A 61 -13.72 3.15 0.51
N ILE A 62 -12.70 3.78 1.13
CA ILE A 62 -11.37 3.15 1.22
C ILE A 62 -11.29 2.10 2.32
N MET A 63 -12.07 2.22 3.37
CA MET A 63 -12.07 1.23 4.46
C MET A 63 -12.81 -0.05 4.10
N ALA A 64 -13.79 0.02 3.21
CA ALA A 64 -14.63 -1.13 2.87
C ALA A 64 -13.84 -2.37 2.41
N PRO A 65 -12.83 -2.26 1.51
CA PRO A 65 -12.12 -3.45 1.03
C PRO A 65 -10.97 -3.91 1.93
N ILE A 66 -10.57 -3.13 2.92
CA ILE A 66 -9.36 -3.43 3.70
C ILE A 66 -9.63 -4.52 4.72
N GLY A 67 -8.76 -5.53 4.76
CA GLY A 67 -8.83 -6.58 5.77
C GLY A 67 -8.30 -6.13 7.13
N GLU A 68 -7.20 -5.40 7.13
CA GLU A 68 -6.53 -4.97 8.38
C GLU A 68 -5.77 -3.68 8.15
N VAL A 69 -5.85 -2.75 9.10
CA VAL A 69 -4.98 -1.57 9.14
C VAL A 69 -3.90 -1.81 10.19
N ALA A 70 -2.64 -1.69 9.79
CA ALA A 70 -1.50 -1.83 10.70
C ALA A 70 -0.99 -0.46 11.11
N ASP A 71 -0.84 -0.24 12.41
CA ASP A 71 -0.29 1.02 12.92
C ASP A 71 1.17 1.18 12.52
N PHE A 72 1.53 2.38 12.07
CA PHE A 72 2.91 2.72 11.79
C PHE A 72 3.62 2.96 13.14
N ASN A 73 4.28 1.93 13.64
CA ASN A 73 4.88 1.90 14.97
C ASN A 73 6.38 2.23 14.93
N PRO A 74 7.07 2.32 16.08
CA PRO A 74 8.52 2.62 16.10
C PRO A 74 9.39 1.63 15.34
N HIS A 75 9.05 0.34 15.29
CA HIS A 75 9.78 -0.64 14.48
C HIS A 75 9.65 -0.34 13.00
N HIS A 76 8.46 0.00 12.55
CA HIS A 76 8.23 0.43 11.17
C HIS A 76 8.98 1.73 10.85
N ALA A 77 8.98 2.67 11.78
CA ALA A 77 9.70 3.93 11.61
C ALA A 77 11.20 3.72 11.41
N LYS A 78 11.80 2.86 12.23
CA LYS A 78 13.22 2.52 12.13
C LYS A 78 13.55 1.87 10.79
N ARG A 79 12.74 0.91 10.36
CA ARG A 79 12.95 0.24 9.08
C ARG A 79 12.73 1.17 7.90
N ALA A 80 11.65 1.95 7.92
CA ALA A 80 11.35 2.92 6.86
C ALA A 80 12.45 3.96 6.72
N GLY A 81 12.96 4.45 7.84
CA GLY A 81 14.10 5.37 7.85
C GLY A 81 15.35 4.73 7.24
N GLY A 82 15.65 3.50 7.63
CA GLY A 82 16.82 2.77 7.12
C GLY A 82 16.77 2.45 5.63
N LEU A 83 15.57 2.31 5.06
CA LEU A 83 15.38 2.03 3.63
C LEU A 83 15.77 3.20 2.71
N ILE A 84 16.05 4.40 3.25
CA ILE A 84 16.34 5.57 2.43
C ILE A 84 17.55 5.33 1.50
N LEU A 85 18.56 4.61 1.96
CA LEU A 85 19.77 4.37 1.16
C LEU A 85 19.50 3.45 -0.05
N GLN A 86 18.52 2.56 0.06
CA GLN A 86 18.17 1.61 -1.00
C GLN A 86 17.10 2.15 -1.95
N THR A 87 16.44 3.25 -1.60
CA THR A 87 15.23 3.71 -2.31
C THR A 87 15.31 5.15 -2.84
N ARG A 88 16.24 5.97 -2.33
CA ARG A 88 16.30 7.40 -2.69
C ARG A 88 16.55 7.64 -4.18
N HIS A 89 17.35 6.80 -4.82
CA HIS A 89 17.65 6.90 -6.25
C HIS A 89 16.45 6.61 -7.13
N LEU A 90 15.44 5.94 -6.60
CA LEU A 90 14.17 5.67 -7.30
C LEU A 90 13.10 6.70 -6.94
N GLY A 91 13.41 7.66 -6.10
CA GLY A 91 12.47 8.72 -5.70
C GLY A 91 11.34 8.26 -4.80
N LEU A 92 11.50 7.17 -4.06
CA LEU A 92 10.46 6.70 -3.15
C LEU A 92 10.26 7.66 -1.98
N SER A 93 9.00 7.91 -1.66
CA SER A 93 8.60 8.78 -0.55
C SER A 93 8.67 8.05 0.80
N LEU A 94 8.49 8.78 1.88
CA LEU A 94 8.35 8.20 3.21
C LEU A 94 7.14 7.23 3.25
N GLY A 95 6.03 7.59 2.60
CA GLY A 95 4.86 6.71 2.51
C GLY A 95 5.18 5.39 1.83
N ASP A 96 5.91 5.43 0.72
CA ASP A 96 6.38 4.22 0.01
C ASP A 96 7.23 3.36 0.93
N ARG A 97 8.14 3.97 1.67
CA ARG A 97 9.01 3.25 2.60
C ARG A 97 8.24 2.70 3.81
N ALA A 98 7.20 3.39 4.26
CA ALA A 98 6.32 2.87 5.31
C ALA A 98 5.60 1.60 4.87
N CYS A 99 5.11 1.57 3.63
CA CYS A 99 4.49 0.39 3.03
C CYS A 99 5.48 -0.78 2.96
N LEU A 100 6.67 -0.53 2.43
CA LEU A 100 7.71 -1.54 2.32
C LEU A 100 8.16 -2.06 3.68
N ALA A 101 8.27 -1.18 4.67
CA ALA A 101 8.62 -1.56 6.02
C ALA A 101 7.60 -2.53 6.61
N LEU A 102 6.31 -2.28 6.42
CA LEU A 102 5.25 -3.17 6.86
C LEU A 102 5.37 -4.55 6.19
N ALA A 103 5.52 -4.57 4.88
CA ALA A 103 5.63 -5.82 4.13
C ALA A 103 6.85 -6.64 4.57
N ILE A 104 7.98 -5.99 4.79
CA ILE A 104 9.20 -6.64 5.28
C ILE A 104 9.00 -7.19 6.70
N GLU A 105 8.40 -6.42 7.60
CA GLU A 105 8.15 -6.88 8.98
C GLU A 105 7.22 -8.09 9.02
N LEU A 106 6.22 -8.13 8.14
CA LEU A 106 5.31 -9.26 8.05
C LEU A 106 5.87 -10.42 7.22
N GLY A 107 6.89 -10.17 6.39
CA GLY A 107 7.43 -11.18 5.48
C GLY A 107 6.44 -11.59 4.40
N VAL A 108 5.68 -10.64 3.85
CA VAL A 108 4.59 -10.91 2.91
C VAL A 108 4.75 -10.10 1.63
N PRO A 109 4.06 -10.52 0.54
CA PRO A 109 4.06 -9.75 -0.71
C PRO A 109 3.42 -8.37 -0.55
N VAL A 110 3.84 -7.44 -1.42
CA VAL A 110 3.26 -6.09 -1.53
C VAL A 110 2.80 -5.84 -2.96
N TYR A 111 1.69 -5.11 -3.10
CA TYR A 111 1.14 -4.70 -4.39
C TYR A 111 1.24 -3.19 -4.54
N THR A 112 1.71 -2.75 -5.70
CA THR A 112 1.85 -1.32 -6.04
C THR A 112 1.47 -1.08 -7.50
N ALA A 113 1.07 0.15 -7.82
CA ALA A 113 0.91 0.59 -9.19
C ALA A 113 2.14 1.35 -9.72
N ASP A 114 3.16 1.53 -8.91
CA ASP A 114 4.38 2.27 -9.28
C ASP A 114 5.43 1.33 -9.87
N ARG A 115 5.68 1.48 -11.17
CA ARG A 115 6.59 0.62 -11.92
C ARG A 115 8.03 0.64 -11.42
N VAL A 116 8.48 1.75 -10.81
CA VAL A 116 9.87 1.81 -10.34
C VAL A 116 10.16 0.82 -9.22
N TRP A 117 9.13 0.36 -8.51
CA TRP A 117 9.30 -0.64 -7.47
C TRP A 117 9.80 -2.00 -8.02
N SER A 118 9.65 -2.25 -9.32
CA SER A 118 10.19 -3.48 -9.94
C SER A 118 11.71 -3.55 -9.86
N GLN A 119 12.37 -2.41 -9.61
CA GLN A 119 13.83 -2.33 -9.48
C GLN A 119 14.32 -2.60 -8.05
N LEU A 120 13.41 -2.79 -7.11
CA LEU A 120 13.76 -3.08 -5.71
C LEU A 120 14.06 -4.56 -5.51
N ASP A 121 15.03 -4.84 -4.65
CA ASP A 121 15.36 -6.19 -4.20
C ASP A 121 15.49 -6.16 -2.68
N LEU A 122 14.36 -6.37 -2.00
CA LEU A 122 14.25 -6.23 -0.56
C LEU A 122 13.90 -7.54 0.16
N GLY A 123 13.96 -8.67 -0.55
CA GLY A 123 13.68 -9.98 0.03
C GLY A 123 12.20 -10.32 0.18
N ILE A 124 11.31 -9.52 -0.38
CA ILE A 124 9.88 -9.77 -0.43
C ILE A 124 9.37 -9.70 -1.87
N PRO A 125 8.34 -10.47 -2.22
CA PRO A 125 7.72 -10.32 -3.55
C PRO A 125 7.06 -8.94 -3.70
N ILE A 126 7.32 -8.28 -4.81
CA ILE A 126 6.71 -7.01 -5.17
C ILE A 126 5.94 -7.21 -6.47
N HIS A 127 4.63 -6.97 -6.42
CA HIS A 127 3.74 -7.11 -7.58
C HIS A 127 3.32 -5.73 -8.07
N VAL A 128 3.75 -5.39 -9.29
CA VAL A 128 3.37 -4.13 -9.95
C VAL A 128 2.15 -4.42 -10.82
N ILE A 129 1.04 -3.76 -10.54
CA ILE A 129 -0.25 -4.11 -11.17
C ILE A 129 -0.45 -3.51 -12.57
N ARG A 130 0.36 -2.54 -12.99
CA ARG A 130 0.22 -1.95 -14.33
C ARG A 130 1.48 -1.30 -14.88
#